data_6e662f545be435f8a7f98209c9c0d1ef
#
_entry.id   6e662f545be435f8a7f98209c9c0d1ef
#
_cell.length_a   1.000
_cell.length_b   1.000
_cell.length_c   1.000
_cell.angle_alpha   90.00
_cell.angle_beta   90.00
_cell.angle_gamma   90.00
#
_symmetry.space_group_name_H-M   'P 1'
#
loop_
_entity.id
_entity.type
_entity.pdbx_description
1 polymer ?
#
loop_
_entity_poly.entity_id
_entity_poly.type
_entity_poly.pdbx_seq_one_letter_code
_entity_poly.pdbx_strand_id
1 'polypeptide(L)'
;MKYTVLGRSGISVSRISMGTHHLNDPADMDKHVQNFLYAYKKGINFFETSVTYGEGYSELILGEAVKEMKKEGRPFFIMSKTHAGDHETFRRDLENSMKRLGVDSIDAFTCLWGVKSGVEWSGAKAYGALKEMERAREEGLIKHIAISAHMKNQELGQIVKEYPFDYSVQGFNVGNSAYRADGLTATWE
;
A
#
# COMPACT_ATOMS: atom_id res chain seq x y z
N MET A 1 -9.60 -3.09 19.68
CA MET A 1 -8.92 -2.25 18.68
C MET A 1 -9.73 -0.98 18.45
N LYS A 2 -9.10 0.19 18.25
CA LYS A 2 -9.77 1.42 17.80
C LYS A 2 -9.68 1.53 16.28
N TYR A 3 -10.74 2.06 15.64
CA TYR A 3 -10.82 2.20 14.18
C TYR A 3 -10.96 3.68 13.80
N THR A 4 -10.67 3.99 12.57
CA THR A 4 -10.82 5.31 11.94
C THR A 4 -11.11 5.15 10.45
N VAL A 5 -11.72 6.15 9.84
CA VAL A 5 -11.89 6.17 8.38
C VAL A 5 -10.55 6.55 7.75
N LEU A 6 -10.13 5.79 6.73
CA LEU A 6 -8.86 5.99 6.03
C LEU A 6 -9.02 7.05 4.93
N GLY A 7 -8.57 8.27 5.21
CA GLY A 7 -8.66 9.37 4.27
C GLY A 7 -10.08 9.59 3.72
N ARG A 8 -10.22 9.66 2.40
CA ARG A 8 -11.51 9.80 1.69
C ARG A 8 -12.07 8.46 1.19
N SER A 9 -11.39 7.34 1.48
CA SER A 9 -11.78 6.01 0.96
C SER A 9 -13.12 5.50 1.51
N GLY A 10 -13.60 6.02 2.64
CA GLY A 10 -14.76 5.49 3.36
C GLY A 10 -14.46 4.17 4.11
N ILE A 11 -13.26 3.61 4.00
CA ILE A 11 -12.90 2.35 4.66
C ILE A 11 -12.65 2.59 6.15
N SER A 12 -13.25 1.79 7.01
CA SER A 12 -12.97 1.77 8.45
C SER A 12 -11.81 0.83 8.74
N VAL A 13 -10.64 1.38 9.05
CA VAL A 13 -9.42 0.63 9.35
C VAL A 13 -9.03 0.72 10.81
N SER A 14 -8.34 -0.31 11.30
CA SER A 14 -7.69 -0.26 12.61
C SER A 14 -6.63 0.84 12.63
N ARG A 15 -6.54 1.58 13.75
CA ARG A 15 -5.56 2.67 13.92
C ARG A 15 -4.11 2.17 13.97
N ILE A 16 -3.92 0.86 14.06
CA ILE A 16 -2.64 0.16 13.90
C ILE A 16 -2.79 -0.71 12.67
N SER A 17 -1.87 -0.60 11.72
CA SER A 17 -1.74 -1.46 10.56
C SER A 17 -0.55 -2.40 10.70
N MET A 18 -0.48 -3.43 9.88
CA MET A 18 0.65 -4.35 9.84
C MET A 18 1.33 -4.28 8.47
N GLY A 19 2.58 -3.83 8.44
CA GLY A 19 3.43 -3.82 7.26
C GLY A 19 4.25 -5.10 7.13
N THR A 20 4.81 -5.32 5.93
CA THR A 20 5.51 -6.57 5.58
C THR A 20 6.96 -6.36 5.12
N HIS A 21 7.50 -5.17 5.23
CA HIS A 21 8.79 -4.77 4.64
C HIS A 21 9.96 -5.73 4.97
N HIS A 22 9.97 -6.30 6.16
CA HIS A 22 11.06 -7.19 6.62
C HIS A 22 10.76 -8.68 6.43
N LEU A 23 9.68 -9.05 5.76
CA LEU A 23 9.31 -10.45 5.52
C LEU A 23 9.95 -10.93 4.21
N ASN A 24 11.17 -11.41 4.30
CA ASN A 24 11.99 -11.79 3.13
C ASN A 24 12.60 -13.19 3.25
N ASP A 25 12.38 -13.93 4.35
CA ASP A 25 12.88 -15.28 4.51
C ASP A 25 11.75 -16.32 4.39
N PRO A 26 11.81 -17.19 3.36
CA PRO A 26 10.85 -18.27 3.19
C PRO A 26 10.80 -19.27 4.35
N ALA A 27 11.92 -19.45 5.06
CA ALA A 27 12.01 -20.41 6.16
C ALA A 27 11.11 -20.04 7.34
N ASP A 28 10.79 -18.75 7.50
CA ASP A 28 9.92 -18.24 8.56
C ASP A 28 8.45 -18.07 8.13
N MET A 29 8.05 -18.59 6.97
CA MET A 29 6.71 -18.35 6.39
C MET A 29 5.59 -18.69 7.39
N ASP A 30 5.58 -19.88 7.95
CA ASP A 30 4.53 -20.33 8.88
C ASP A 30 4.42 -19.41 10.10
N LYS A 31 5.54 -19.00 10.65
CA LYS A 31 5.59 -18.06 11.77
C LYS A 31 4.99 -16.69 11.40
N HIS A 32 5.32 -16.18 10.23
CA HIS A 32 4.78 -14.90 9.76
C HIS A 32 3.29 -15.00 9.47
N VAL A 33 2.81 -16.06 8.85
CA VAL A 33 1.38 -16.33 8.65
C VAL A 33 0.65 -16.33 10.00
N GLN A 34 1.17 -17.04 11.01
CA GLN A 34 0.57 -17.05 12.35
C GLN A 34 0.54 -15.65 12.99
N ASN A 35 1.57 -14.83 12.79
CA ASN A 35 1.60 -13.46 13.27
C ASN A 35 0.50 -12.60 12.61
N PHE A 36 0.27 -12.73 11.28
CA PHE A 36 -0.84 -12.06 10.60
C PHE A 36 -2.19 -12.49 11.14
N LEU A 37 -2.41 -13.78 11.29
CA LEU A 37 -3.65 -14.32 11.82
C LEU A 37 -3.90 -13.85 13.26
N TYR A 38 -2.86 -13.82 14.09
CA TYR A 38 -2.96 -13.28 15.44
C TYR A 38 -3.32 -11.79 15.42
N ALA A 39 -2.64 -10.98 14.62
CA ALA A 39 -2.93 -9.56 14.47
C ALA A 39 -4.39 -9.33 14.01
N TYR A 40 -4.84 -10.08 13.02
CA TYR A 40 -6.21 -10.05 12.52
C TYR A 40 -7.21 -10.42 13.61
N LYS A 41 -6.98 -11.48 14.38
CA LYS A 41 -7.81 -11.85 15.55
C LYS A 41 -7.87 -10.76 16.61
N LYS A 42 -6.80 -9.97 16.78
CA LYS A 42 -6.77 -8.81 17.68
C LYS A 42 -7.43 -7.55 17.10
N GLY A 43 -7.94 -7.62 15.88
CA GLY A 43 -8.72 -6.58 15.23
C GLY A 43 -7.91 -5.67 14.31
N ILE A 44 -6.66 -6.00 13.99
CA ILE A 44 -5.96 -5.35 12.89
C ILE A 44 -6.60 -5.82 11.59
N ASN A 45 -7.00 -4.87 10.75
CA ASN A 45 -7.68 -5.16 9.49
C ASN A 45 -7.07 -4.42 8.28
N PHE A 46 -5.93 -3.75 8.44
CA PHE A 46 -5.22 -3.09 7.34
C PHE A 46 -3.78 -3.61 7.26
N PHE A 47 -3.43 -4.14 6.08
CA PHE A 47 -2.15 -4.78 5.80
C PHE A 47 -1.49 -4.11 4.61
N GLU A 48 -0.20 -3.80 4.73
CA GLU A 48 0.56 -3.08 3.72
C GLU A 48 1.76 -3.93 3.27
N THR A 49 1.93 -4.04 1.95
CA THR A 49 3.00 -4.81 1.31
C THR A 49 3.54 -4.11 0.05
N SER A 50 4.39 -4.77 -0.71
CA SER A 50 4.94 -4.30 -1.99
C SER A 50 5.46 -5.46 -2.83
N VAL A 51 5.45 -5.31 -4.14
CA VAL A 51 6.06 -6.28 -5.08
C VAL A 51 7.55 -6.50 -4.84
N THR A 52 8.25 -5.52 -4.27
CA THR A 52 9.69 -5.57 -4.05
C THR A 52 10.07 -6.11 -2.67
N TYR A 53 9.12 -6.25 -1.75
CA TYR A 53 9.44 -6.74 -0.41
C TYR A 53 9.74 -8.24 -0.46
N GLY A 54 11.00 -8.59 -0.15
CA GLY A 54 11.48 -9.95 -0.26
C GLY A 54 11.27 -10.55 -1.67
N GLU A 55 11.42 -9.74 -2.72
CA GLU A 55 11.22 -10.20 -4.11
C GLU A 55 9.84 -10.83 -4.36
N GLY A 56 8.82 -10.32 -3.67
CA GLY A 56 7.44 -10.83 -3.73
C GLY A 56 7.08 -11.84 -2.63
N TYR A 57 8.04 -12.29 -1.84
CA TYR A 57 7.78 -13.21 -0.72
C TYR A 57 6.81 -12.62 0.30
N SER A 58 6.92 -11.33 0.60
CA SER A 58 6.00 -10.66 1.51
C SER A 58 4.54 -10.79 1.08
N GLU A 59 4.27 -10.67 -0.22
CA GLU A 59 2.92 -10.86 -0.76
C GLU A 59 2.47 -12.33 -0.71
N LEU A 60 3.38 -13.28 -0.94
CA LEU A 60 3.06 -14.71 -0.80
C LEU A 60 2.71 -15.07 0.65
N ILE A 61 3.52 -14.62 1.62
CA ILE A 61 3.27 -14.84 3.05
C ILE A 61 1.91 -14.23 3.45
N LEU A 62 1.64 -12.99 3.06
CA LEU A 62 0.36 -12.35 3.33
C LEU A 62 -0.79 -13.09 2.64
N GLY A 63 -0.60 -13.59 1.42
CA GLY A 63 -1.57 -14.38 0.66
C GLY A 63 -1.98 -15.67 1.38
N GLU A 64 -1.02 -16.38 2.00
CA GLU A 64 -1.35 -17.54 2.84
C GLU A 64 -2.23 -17.16 4.04
N ALA A 65 -1.93 -16.04 4.71
CA ALA A 65 -2.77 -15.54 5.78
C ALA A 65 -4.17 -15.12 5.28
N VAL A 66 -4.24 -14.50 4.10
CA VAL A 66 -5.50 -14.07 3.46
C VAL A 66 -6.44 -15.23 3.21
N LYS A 67 -5.93 -16.41 2.84
CA LYS A 67 -6.77 -17.62 2.67
C LYS A 67 -7.55 -17.95 3.95
N GLU A 68 -6.92 -17.84 5.10
CA GLU A 68 -7.55 -18.10 6.39
C GLU A 68 -8.45 -16.93 6.83
N MET A 69 -8.03 -15.69 6.60
CA MET A 69 -8.84 -14.51 6.91
C MET A 69 -10.17 -14.51 6.16
N LYS A 70 -10.16 -14.94 4.89
CA LYS A 70 -11.38 -15.09 4.08
C LYS A 70 -12.39 -16.07 4.70
N LYS A 71 -11.92 -17.15 5.32
CA LYS A 71 -12.80 -18.13 6.00
C LYS A 71 -13.47 -17.53 7.24
N GLU A 72 -12.82 -16.62 7.94
CA GLU A 72 -13.39 -15.93 9.11
C GLU A 72 -14.44 -14.88 8.73
N GLY A 73 -14.43 -14.36 7.49
CA GLY A 73 -15.46 -13.45 6.94
C GLY A 73 -15.44 -12.02 7.51
N ARG A 74 -14.50 -11.65 8.37
CA ARG A 74 -14.36 -10.27 8.84
C ARG A 74 -13.65 -9.42 7.79
N PRO A 75 -14.03 -8.15 7.59
CA PRO A 75 -13.37 -7.27 6.63
C PRO A 75 -11.88 -7.10 6.92
N PHE A 76 -11.07 -7.13 5.87
CA PHE A 76 -9.68 -6.72 5.88
C PHE A 76 -9.37 -5.97 4.59
N PHE A 77 -8.34 -5.16 4.62
CA PHE A 77 -7.93 -4.27 3.53
C PHE A 77 -6.45 -4.44 3.26
N ILE A 78 -6.09 -4.49 1.99
CA ILE A 78 -4.71 -4.68 1.53
C ILE A 78 -4.31 -3.50 0.67
N MET A 79 -3.13 -2.96 0.96
CA MET A 79 -2.42 -2.05 0.06
C MET A 79 -1.12 -2.72 -0.40
N SER A 80 -0.92 -2.79 -1.72
CA SER A 80 0.39 -3.12 -2.28
C SER A 80 0.87 -2.01 -3.22
N LYS A 81 2.12 -2.09 -3.66
CA LYS A 81 2.75 -1.05 -4.46
C LYS A 81 3.88 -1.59 -5.32
N THR A 82 4.16 -0.88 -6.41
CA THR A 82 5.25 -1.15 -7.34
C THR A 82 6.17 0.06 -7.49
N HIS A 83 7.36 -0.15 -8.05
CA HIS A 83 8.27 0.91 -8.50
C HIS A 83 8.09 1.24 -9.99
N ALA A 84 7.09 0.65 -10.65
CA ALA A 84 6.83 0.89 -12.07
C ALA A 84 6.24 2.29 -12.32
N GLY A 85 6.81 3.01 -13.26
CA GLY A 85 6.31 4.30 -13.74
C GLY A 85 5.49 4.21 -15.02
N ASP A 86 5.64 3.12 -15.77
CA ASP A 86 4.95 2.87 -17.04
C ASP A 86 3.74 1.95 -16.86
N HIS A 87 2.82 2.03 -17.82
CA HIS A 87 1.56 1.32 -17.75
C HIS A 87 1.70 -0.21 -17.86
N GLU A 88 2.62 -0.73 -18.69
CA GLU A 88 2.76 -2.17 -18.92
C GLU A 88 3.33 -2.87 -17.69
N THR A 89 4.41 -2.31 -17.13
CA THR A 89 5.03 -2.85 -15.91
C THR A 89 4.09 -2.73 -14.73
N PHE A 90 3.37 -1.61 -14.60
CA PHE A 90 2.39 -1.43 -13.54
C PHE A 90 1.29 -2.51 -13.60
N ARG A 91 0.69 -2.74 -14.78
CA ARG A 91 -0.35 -3.76 -14.98
C ARG A 91 0.15 -5.15 -14.64
N ARG A 92 1.30 -5.53 -15.17
CA ARG A 92 1.92 -6.83 -14.89
C ARG A 92 2.18 -7.03 -13.41
N ASP A 93 2.69 -6.02 -12.72
CA ASP A 93 2.97 -6.08 -11.29
C ASP A 93 1.67 -6.20 -10.47
N LEU A 94 0.62 -5.47 -10.83
CA LEU A 94 -0.71 -5.59 -10.22
C LEU A 94 -1.27 -7.01 -10.35
N GLU A 95 -1.27 -7.57 -11.56
CA GLU A 95 -1.77 -8.92 -11.80
C GLU A 95 -0.97 -10.00 -11.06
N ASN A 96 0.35 -9.84 -10.98
CA ASN A 96 1.21 -10.73 -10.22
C ASN A 96 0.96 -10.62 -8.71
N SER A 97 0.73 -9.40 -8.20
CA SER A 97 0.37 -9.17 -6.80
C SER A 97 -0.96 -9.81 -6.45
N MET A 98 -1.97 -9.67 -7.30
CA MET A 98 -3.27 -10.33 -7.10
C MET A 98 -3.12 -11.86 -7.02
N LYS A 99 -2.29 -12.45 -7.88
CA LYS A 99 -1.99 -13.90 -7.86
C LYS A 99 -1.29 -14.31 -6.56
N ARG A 100 -0.25 -13.57 -6.13
CA ARG A 100 0.49 -13.87 -4.90
C ARG A 100 -0.38 -13.72 -3.65
N LEU A 101 -1.20 -12.67 -3.61
CA LEU A 101 -2.14 -12.41 -2.52
C LEU A 101 -3.38 -13.32 -2.53
N GLY A 102 -3.66 -14.00 -3.64
CA GLY A 102 -4.83 -14.86 -3.78
C GLY A 102 -6.14 -14.10 -3.75
N VAL A 103 -6.20 -12.91 -4.37
CA VAL A 103 -7.37 -12.02 -4.39
C VAL A 103 -7.76 -11.64 -5.82
N ASP A 104 -9.06 -11.36 -6.03
CA ASP A 104 -9.59 -10.90 -7.32
C ASP A 104 -9.51 -9.37 -7.47
N SER A 105 -9.27 -8.66 -6.38
CA SER A 105 -9.00 -7.21 -6.36
C SER A 105 -8.17 -6.84 -5.14
N ILE A 106 -7.38 -5.76 -5.25
CA ILE A 106 -6.62 -5.18 -4.14
C ILE A 106 -7.29 -3.86 -3.74
N ASP A 107 -7.37 -3.54 -2.45
CA ASP A 107 -8.03 -2.30 -2.02
C ASP A 107 -7.29 -1.06 -2.51
N ALA A 108 -5.95 -1.07 -2.50
CA ALA A 108 -5.15 -0.09 -3.23
C ALA A 108 -3.85 -0.71 -3.77
N PHE A 109 -3.54 -0.42 -5.03
CA PHE A 109 -2.26 -0.74 -5.64
C PHE A 109 -1.70 0.53 -6.27
N THR A 110 -0.51 0.94 -5.87
CA THR A 110 0.02 2.25 -6.21
C THR A 110 1.50 2.22 -6.54
N CYS A 111 2.02 3.31 -7.10
CA CYS A 111 3.46 3.51 -7.18
C CYS A 111 4.02 3.90 -5.82
N LEU A 112 5.28 3.54 -5.59
CA LEU A 112 6.07 4.13 -4.52
C LEU A 112 6.77 5.37 -5.09
N TRP A 113 6.42 6.54 -4.59
CA TRP A 113 7.01 7.81 -5.03
C TRP A 113 8.15 8.26 -4.09
N GLY A 114 9.22 8.74 -4.67
CA GLY A 114 10.33 9.34 -3.93
C GLY A 114 11.67 9.27 -4.64
N VAL A 115 12.55 10.20 -4.32
CA VAL A 115 13.83 10.48 -4.99
C VAL A 115 14.82 9.31 -5.02
N LYS A 116 14.73 8.35 -4.10
CA LYS A 116 15.73 7.26 -3.97
C LYS A 116 15.22 5.86 -4.31
N SER A 117 13.93 5.65 -4.37
CA SER A 117 13.37 4.29 -4.45
C SER A 117 12.05 4.22 -5.17
N GLY A 118 11.60 5.32 -5.75
CA GLY A 118 10.26 5.38 -6.33
C GLY A 118 10.22 6.04 -7.68
N VAL A 119 9.03 6.08 -8.19
CA VAL A 119 8.68 6.74 -9.45
C VAL A 119 8.53 8.23 -9.18
N GLU A 120 9.05 9.05 -10.07
CA GLU A 120 8.74 10.47 -10.03
C GLU A 120 7.31 10.73 -10.48
N TRP A 121 6.63 11.69 -9.85
CA TRP A 121 5.26 12.06 -10.18
C TRP A 121 5.08 12.44 -11.65
N SER A 122 6.01 13.23 -12.19
CA SER A 122 6.03 13.59 -13.61
C SER A 122 6.16 12.37 -14.51
N GLY A 123 7.02 11.41 -14.13
CA GLY A 123 7.20 10.14 -14.85
C GLY A 123 5.95 9.27 -14.83
N ALA A 124 5.31 9.11 -13.68
CA ALA A 124 4.07 8.33 -13.58
C ALA A 124 2.94 8.90 -14.47
N LYS A 125 2.88 10.22 -14.60
CA LYS A 125 1.96 10.88 -15.55
C LYS A 125 2.40 10.68 -17.01
N ALA A 126 3.68 10.87 -17.30
CA ALA A 126 4.20 10.83 -18.68
C ALA A 126 4.24 9.41 -19.26
N TYR A 127 4.62 8.41 -18.44
CA TYR A 127 4.78 7.01 -18.88
C TYR A 127 3.55 6.13 -18.63
N GLY A 128 2.52 6.68 -18.01
CA GLY A 128 1.18 6.11 -17.99
C GLY A 128 0.80 5.30 -16.76
N ALA A 129 1.63 5.15 -15.74
CA ALA A 129 1.27 4.42 -14.52
C ALA A 129 0.03 5.02 -13.82
N LEU A 130 -0.12 6.35 -13.78
CA LEU A 130 -1.29 6.98 -13.20
C LEU A 130 -2.58 6.64 -13.95
N LYS A 131 -2.53 6.70 -15.28
CA LYS A 131 -3.68 6.30 -16.13
C LYS A 131 -4.02 4.83 -15.96
N GLU A 132 -3.01 3.99 -15.75
CA GLU A 132 -3.23 2.57 -15.53
C GLU A 132 -3.84 2.30 -14.16
N MET A 133 -3.50 3.07 -13.13
CA MET A 133 -4.21 3.01 -11.84
C MET A 133 -5.70 3.38 -11.99
N GLU A 134 -5.99 4.45 -12.73
CA GLU A 134 -7.37 4.87 -13.00
C GLU A 134 -8.15 3.78 -13.75
N ARG A 135 -7.55 3.21 -14.79
CA ARG A 135 -8.12 2.11 -15.56
C ARG A 135 -8.34 0.85 -14.69
N ALA A 136 -7.35 0.48 -13.90
CA ALA A 136 -7.47 -0.66 -12.98
C ALA A 136 -8.59 -0.46 -11.96
N ARG A 137 -8.84 0.79 -11.52
CA ARG A 137 -9.98 1.12 -10.66
C ARG A 137 -11.31 1.00 -11.41
N GLU A 138 -11.40 1.49 -12.63
CA GLU A 138 -12.60 1.35 -13.48
C GLU A 138 -12.93 -0.12 -13.77
N GLU A 139 -11.91 -0.96 -13.96
CA GLU A 139 -12.06 -2.41 -14.15
C GLU A 139 -12.36 -3.16 -12.83
N GLY A 140 -12.29 -2.49 -11.68
CA GLY A 140 -12.53 -3.09 -10.37
C GLY A 140 -11.38 -3.94 -9.82
N LEU A 141 -10.20 -3.89 -10.45
CA LEU A 141 -8.99 -4.60 -9.98
C LEU A 141 -8.38 -3.93 -8.76
N ILE A 142 -8.53 -2.61 -8.64
CA ILE A 142 -8.26 -1.86 -7.41
C ILE A 142 -9.48 -1.02 -7.05
N LYS A 143 -9.65 -0.72 -5.75
CA LYS A 143 -10.80 0.07 -5.28
C LYS A 143 -10.44 1.53 -5.05
N HIS A 144 -9.21 1.80 -4.63
CA HIS A 144 -8.73 3.12 -4.25
C HIS A 144 -7.40 3.44 -4.90
N ILE A 145 -7.19 4.74 -5.18
CA ILE A 145 -5.90 5.26 -5.64
C ILE A 145 -5.28 6.01 -4.47
N ALA A 146 -4.20 5.43 -3.95
CA ALA A 146 -3.45 5.99 -2.84
C ALA A 146 -2.08 6.50 -3.29
N ILE A 147 -1.38 7.18 -2.40
CA ILE A 147 0.02 7.54 -2.60
C ILE A 147 0.87 6.96 -1.47
N SER A 148 1.98 6.29 -1.83
CA SER A 148 3.01 5.89 -0.88
C SER A 148 4.27 6.69 -1.19
N ALA A 149 4.77 7.49 -0.24
CA ALA A 149 5.78 8.48 -0.53
C ALA A 149 6.95 8.51 0.46
N HIS A 150 8.15 8.63 -0.09
CA HIS A 150 9.39 8.91 0.62
C HIS A 150 10.04 10.20 0.07
N MET A 151 9.30 11.28 0.05
CA MET A 151 9.71 12.58 -0.48
C MET A 151 9.55 13.67 0.56
N LYS A 152 10.07 14.88 0.25
CA LYS A 152 9.85 16.03 1.10
C LYS A 152 8.36 16.41 1.11
N ASN A 153 7.90 16.87 2.26
CA ASN A 153 6.49 17.17 2.48
C ASN A 153 5.93 18.26 1.58
N GLN A 154 6.75 19.25 1.24
CA GLN A 154 6.36 20.32 0.34
C GLN A 154 6.05 19.76 -1.07
N GLU A 155 6.86 18.83 -1.57
CA GLU A 155 6.64 18.15 -2.86
C GLU A 155 5.38 17.28 -2.80
N LEU A 156 5.22 16.51 -1.72
CA LEU A 156 4.03 15.70 -1.51
C LEU A 156 2.77 16.56 -1.41
N GLY A 157 2.85 17.70 -0.71
CA GLY A 157 1.75 18.66 -0.62
C GLY A 157 1.30 19.23 -1.98
N GLN A 158 2.25 19.40 -2.92
CA GLN A 158 1.91 19.78 -4.29
C GLN A 158 1.20 18.64 -5.04
N ILE A 159 1.73 17.42 -4.96
CA ILE A 159 1.18 16.24 -5.64
C ILE A 159 -0.26 15.95 -5.18
N VAL A 160 -0.54 16.02 -3.88
CA VAL A 160 -1.90 15.76 -3.36
C VAL A 160 -2.89 16.89 -3.68
N LYS A 161 -2.42 18.09 -4.03
CA LYS A 161 -3.25 19.17 -4.58
C LYS A 161 -3.55 18.96 -6.08
N GLU A 162 -2.63 18.35 -6.81
CA GLU A 162 -2.81 18.08 -8.24
C GLU A 162 -3.74 16.89 -8.50
N TYR A 163 -3.73 15.88 -7.61
CA TYR A 163 -4.49 14.66 -7.81
C TYR A 163 -5.25 14.24 -6.54
N PRO A 164 -6.53 13.87 -6.66
CA PRO A 164 -7.38 13.54 -5.52
C PRO A 164 -7.16 12.10 -5.01
N PHE A 165 -6.01 11.80 -4.45
CA PHE A 165 -5.76 10.51 -3.81
C PHE A 165 -6.76 10.25 -2.68
N ASP A 166 -7.15 8.99 -2.52
CA ASP A 166 -8.06 8.59 -1.44
C ASP A 166 -7.39 8.64 -0.07
N TYR A 167 -6.10 8.29 0.00
CA TYR A 167 -5.27 8.39 1.21
C TYR A 167 -3.78 8.35 0.87
N SER A 168 -2.95 8.63 1.87
CA SER A 168 -1.50 8.53 1.73
C SER A 168 -0.87 7.63 2.80
N VAL A 169 0.21 6.93 2.43
CA VAL A 169 1.12 6.24 3.36
C VAL A 169 2.48 6.90 3.28
N GLN A 170 2.97 7.37 4.41
CA GLN A 170 4.19 8.14 4.50
C GLN A 170 5.10 7.61 5.60
N GLY A 171 6.42 7.71 5.39
CA GLY A 171 7.38 7.52 6.46
C GLY A 171 7.30 8.66 7.46
N PHE A 172 6.84 8.38 8.68
CA PHE A 172 6.87 9.31 9.79
C PHE A 172 7.60 8.70 10.98
N ASN A 173 8.61 9.41 11.48
CA ASN A 173 9.38 8.95 12.64
C ASN A 173 9.81 10.14 13.50
N VAL A 174 9.40 10.15 14.77
CA VAL A 174 9.76 11.21 15.74
C VAL A 174 11.26 11.39 15.94
N GLY A 175 12.06 10.33 15.70
CA GLY A 175 13.50 10.34 15.80
C GLY A 175 14.24 10.85 14.56
N ASN A 176 13.58 10.94 13.42
CA ASN A 176 14.20 11.30 12.15
C ASN A 176 13.78 12.72 11.72
N SER A 177 14.75 13.67 11.73
CA SER A 177 14.50 15.06 11.37
C SER A 177 14.07 15.27 9.91
N ALA A 178 14.41 14.35 8.99
CA ALA A 178 13.98 14.41 7.59
C ALA A 178 12.45 14.22 7.41
N TYR A 179 11.80 13.61 8.39
CA TYR A 179 10.36 13.38 8.43
C TYR A 179 9.65 14.17 9.52
N ARG A 180 10.32 15.21 10.07
CA ARG A 180 9.78 16.06 11.12
C ARG A 180 8.98 17.24 10.57
N ALA A 181 8.13 17.76 11.46
CA ALA A 181 7.52 19.10 11.54
C ALA A 181 7.00 19.74 10.23
N ASP A 182 7.83 19.86 9.20
CA ASP A 182 7.42 20.46 7.92
C ASP A 182 6.34 19.64 7.19
N GLY A 183 6.13 18.38 7.62
CA GLY A 183 5.17 17.47 7.04
C GLY A 183 3.83 17.41 7.71
N LEU A 184 3.79 17.68 8.98
CA LEU A 184 2.53 17.64 9.71
C LEU A 184 1.60 18.78 9.33
N THR A 185 2.15 19.93 9.00
CA THR A 185 1.36 21.11 8.60
C THR A 185 0.95 21.11 7.13
N ALA A 186 1.77 20.56 6.23
CA ALA A 186 1.49 20.62 4.79
C ALA A 186 0.50 19.55 4.28
N THR A 187 0.22 18.51 5.04
CA THR A 187 -0.65 17.39 4.60
C THR A 187 -2.02 17.36 5.27
N TRP A 188 -2.27 18.20 6.26
CA TRP A 188 -3.51 18.20 7.03
C TRP A 188 -4.33 19.50 6.92
N GLU A 189 -3.80 20.53 6.23
CA GLU A 189 -4.51 21.75 5.80
C GLU A 189 -5.00 21.60 4.34
#